data_afb3ad3f7300d30cfca322acc22c93b6
#
_entry.id   afb3ad3f7300d30cfca322acc22c93b6
#
_cell.length_a   1.000
_cell.length_b   1.000
_cell.length_c   1.000
_cell.angle_alpha   90.00
_cell.angle_beta   90.00
_cell.angle_gamma   90.00
#
_symmetry.space_group_name_H-M   'P 1'
#
loop_
_entity.id
_entity.type
_entity.pdbx_description
1 polymer ?
#
loop_
_entity_poly.entity_id
_entity_poly.type
_entity_poly.pdbx_seq_one_letter_code
_entity_poly.pdbx_strand_id
1 'polypeptide(L)'
;DIGAGGGYFSLRFAEVVGKEGIVYAIDTNPGFLEFIRDSAKEKGLDNIRTILTKESVPVLTEKVDLIFTRNVYHHLSNRVEYFKTLKGVLKPSGRISIIEYRRGGLFRRTFGHYVPQETIVEEMGEAGYQVTEKYDFLPEQSFTIFSLEE
;
A
#
# COMPACT_ATOMS: atom_id res chain seq x y z
N ASP A 1 4.38 -2.06 2.50
CA ASP A 1 3.78 -0.74 2.72
C ASP A 1 4.22 0.19 1.59
N ILE A 2 3.34 0.43 0.61
CA ILE A 2 3.61 1.29 -0.55
C ILE A 2 3.15 2.70 -0.23
N GLY A 3 4.07 3.68 -0.35
CA GLY A 3 3.87 5.05 0.10
C GLY A 3 3.89 5.15 1.61
N ALA A 4 4.91 4.57 2.22
CA ALA A 4 5.03 4.42 3.68
C ALA A 4 5.04 5.77 4.44
N GLY A 5 5.39 6.89 3.77
CA GLY A 5 5.49 8.20 4.41
C GLY A 5 6.38 8.17 5.64
N GLY A 6 5.93 8.73 6.75
CA GLY A 6 6.64 8.69 8.03
C GLY A 6 6.61 7.34 8.76
N GLY A 7 6.17 6.25 8.12
CA GLY A 7 6.24 4.89 8.65
C GLY A 7 5.22 4.52 9.72
N TYR A 8 4.14 5.30 9.84
CA TYR A 8 3.12 5.02 10.84
C TYR A 8 2.60 3.58 10.81
N PHE A 9 2.33 3.06 9.60
CA PHE A 9 1.89 1.68 9.42
C PHE A 9 3.06 0.70 9.39
N SER A 10 4.15 1.03 8.71
CA SER A 10 5.32 0.16 8.62
C SER A 10 5.85 -0.26 9.99
N LEU A 11 5.97 0.67 10.95
CA LEU A 11 6.42 0.39 12.32
C LEU A 11 5.43 -0.53 13.05
N ARG A 12 4.12 -0.29 12.93
CA ARG A 12 3.10 -1.14 13.53
C ARG A 12 3.03 -2.53 12.92
N PHE A 13 3.16 -2.60 11.61
CA PHE A 13 3.23 -3.90 10.93
C PHE A 13 4.43 -4.71 11.40
N ALA A 14 5.60 -4.08 11.59
CA ALA A 14 6.79 -4.73 12.08
C ALA A 14 6.60 -5.31 13.50
N GLU A 15 5.92 -4.58 14.37
CA GLU A 15 5.53 -5.06 15.70
C GLU A 15 4.59 -6.27 15.62
N VAL A 16 3.59 -6.22 14.73
CA VAL A 16 2.53 -7.26 14.61
C VAL A 16 3.07 -8.53 13.96
N VAL A 17 3.87 -8.43 12.89
CA VAL A 17 4.42 -9.61 12.21
C VAL A 17 5.54 -10.27 13.01
N GLY A 18 6.12 -9.55 13.98
CA GLY A 18 7.16 -10.08 14.87
C GLY A 18 8.48 -10.34 14.16
N LYS A 19 9.39 -11.00 14.86
CA LYS A 19 10.79 -11.18 14.41
C LYS A 19 10.96 -12.07 13.17
N GLU A 20 10.01 -12.96 12.94
CA GLU A 20 10.02 -13.88 11.78
C GLU A 20 9.43 -13.25 10.52
N GLY A 21 8.70 -12.14 10.65
CA GLY A 21 8.13 -11.40 9.52
C GLY A 21 9.02 -10.25 9.08
N ILE A 22 8.88 -9.83 7.81
CA ILE A 22 9.59 -8.69 7.23
C ILE A 22 8.59 -7.68 6.71
N VAL A 23 8.84 -6.40 6.98
CA VAL A 23 8.08 -5.28 6.41
C VAL A 23 8.97 -4.50 5.45
N TYR A 24 8.53 -4.38 4.21
CA TYR A 24 9.14 -3.51 3.21
C TYR A 24 8.41 -2.16 3.23
N ALA A 25 9.07 -1.13 3.74
CA ALA A 25 8.59 0.26 3.71
C ALA A 25 9.10 0.92 2.43
N ILE A 26 8.18 1.25 1.53
CA ILE A 26 8.49 1.71 0.17
C ILE A 26 7.98 3.13 0.00
N ASP A 27 8.86 4.05 -0.40
CA ASP A 27 8.50 5.44 -0.65
C ASP A 27 9.38 6.06 -1.74
N THR A 28 8.94 7.18 -2.30
CA THR A 28 9.70 8.00 -3.24
C THR A 28 10.57 9.06 -2.56
N ASN A 29 10.33 9.34 -1.28
CA ASN A 29 11.03 10.33 -0.49
C ASN A 29 12.10 9.68 0.40
N PRO A 30 13.40 9.92 0.13
CA PRO A 30 14.48 9.33 0.92
C PRO A 30 14.48 9.80 2.39
N GLY A 31 14.01 11.02 2.69
CA GLY A 31 13.92 11.53 4.05
C GLY A 31 12.90 10.79 4.91
N PHE A 32 11.78 10.36 4.31
CA PHE A 32 10.83 9.50 5.01
C PHE A 32 11.42 8.12 5.33
N LEU A 33 12.16 7.54 4.39
CA LEU A 33 12.80 6.26 4.59
C LEU A 33 13.91 6.31 5.64
N GLU A 34 14.64 7.41 5.73
CA GLU A 34 15.62 7.65 6.79
C GLU A 34 14.93 7.73 8.15
N PHE A 35 13.87 8.53 8.26
CA PHE A 35 13.08 8.64 9.48
C PHE A 35 12.52 7.29 9.95
N ILE A 36 12.06 6.44 9.02
CA ILE A 36 11.58 5.09 9.33
C ILE A 36 12.72 4.24 9.91
N ARG A 37 13.93 4.29 9.31
CA ARG A 37 15.09 3.53 9.81
C ARG A 37 15.48 3.94 11.21
N ASP A 38 15.52 5.25 11.47
CA ASP A 38 15.89 5.78 12.79
C ASP A 38 14.84 5.42 13.83
N SER A 39 13.56 5.58 13.52
CA SER A 39 12.45 5.19 14.39
C SER A 39 12.41 3.68 14.67
N ALA A 40 12.71 2.85 13.67
CA ALA A 40 12.81 1.40 13.85
C ALA A 40 13.95 1.03 14.79
N LYS A 41 15.11 1.66 14.62
CA LYS A 41 16.28 1.45 15.51
C LYS A 41 15.98 1.87 16.96
N GLU A 42 15.35 3.02 17.15
CA GLU A 42 14.94 3.49 18.50
C GLU A 42 13.97 2.52 19.18
N LYS A 43 13.10 1.87 18.41
CA LYS A 43 12.14 0.87 18.89
C LYS A 43 12.70 -0.56 19.00
N GLY A 44 13.94 -0.79 18.55
CA GLY A 44 14.53 -2.13 18.51
C GLY A 44 13.86 -3.05 17.48
N LEU A 45 13.31 -2.50 16.38
CA LEU A 45 12.71 -3.23 15.27
C LEU A 45 13.78 -3.47 14.20
N ASP A 46 14.18 -4.70 14.00
CA ASP A 46 15.20 -5.12 13.03
C ASP A 46 14.63 -5.77 11.77
N ASN A 47 13.29 -5.86 11.71
CA ASN A 47 12.52 -6.52 10.65
C ASN A 47 11.90 -5.57 9.62
N ILE A 48 12.36 -4.31 9.54
CA ILE A 48 11.97 -3.35 8.49
C ILE A 48 13.08 -3.22 7.45
N ARG A 49 12.67 -3.22 6.19
CA ARG A 49 13.53 -2.93 5.03
C ARG A 49 12.96 -1.74 4.27
N THR A 50 13.73 -0.67 4.15
CA THR A 50 13.30 0.53 3.41
C THR A 50 13.74 0.45 1.95
N ILE A 51 12.83 0.77 1.02
CA ILE A 51 13.09 0.74 -0.43
C ILE A 51 12.71 2.09 -1.03
N LEU A 52 13.70 2.75 -1.62
CA LEU A 52 13.49 3.95 -2.42
C LEU A 52 13.04 3.54 -3.83
N THR A 53 11.91 4.06 -4.29
CA THR A 53 11.41 3.83 -5.65
C THR A 53 11.11 5.13 -6.37
N LYS A 54 11.06 5.10 -7.71
CA LYS A 54 10.62 6.22 -8.55
C LYS A 54 9.33 5.84 -9.26
N GLU A 55 8.23 5.69 -8.52
CA GLU A 55 6.90 5.30 -9.04
C GLU A 55 6.86 3.95 -9.78
N SER A 56 7.93 3.17 -9.73
CA SER A 56 8.00 1.83 -10.29
C SER A 56 7.63 0.78 -9.25
N VAL A 57 7.20 -0.38 -9.72
CA VAL A 57 6.99 -1.53 -8.83
C VAL A 57 8.31 -1.89 -8.16
N PRO A 58 8.33 -2.04 -6.83
CA PRO A 58 9.54 -2.36 -6.09
C PRO A 58 10.06 -3.76 -6.47
N VAL A 59 11.37 -3.87 -6.58
CA VAL A 59 12.03 -5.17 -6.69
C VAL A 59 12.20 -5.72 -5.28
N LEU A 60 11.50 -6.80 -4.97
CA LEU A 60 11.59 -7.51 -3.70
C LEU A 60 12.38 -8.80 -3.87
N THR A 61 13.09 -9.19 -2.82
CA THR A 61 13.84 -10.45 -2.79
C THR A 61 12.95 -11.67 -2.63
N GLU A 62 11.77 -11.47 -2.05
CA GLU A 62 10.80 -12.51 -1.75
C GLU A 62 9.38 -12.03 -2.03
N LYS A 63 8.48 -12.98 -2.31
CA LYS A 63 7.06 -12.68 -2.42
C LYS A 63 6.44 -12.39 -1.06
N VAL A 64 5.51 -11.44 -1.03
CA VAL A 64 4.85 -10.96 0.18
C VAL A 64 3.44 -11.54 0.33
N ASP A 65 2.99 -11.62 1.57
CA ASP A 65 1.64 -12.06 1.94
C ASP A 65 0.61 -10.93 1.82
N LEU A 66 1.06 -9.69 2.06
CA LEU A 66 0.21 -8.51 2.07
C LEU A 66 0.93 -7.35 1.39
N ILE A 67 0.24 -6.69 0.48
CA ILE A 67 0.58 -5.36 -0.02
C ILE A 67 -0.43 -4.38 0.58
N PHE A 68 0.07 -3.35 1.22
CA PHE A 68 -0.76 -2.31 1.83
C PHE A 68 -0.46 -0.96 1.20
N THR A 69 -1.50 -0.16 0.99
CA THR A 69 -1.36 1.24 0.57
C THR A 69 -2.48 2.10 1.17
N ARG A 70 -2.14 3.29 1.61
CA ARG A 70 -3.10 4.24 2.16
C ARG A 70 -2.88 5.65 1.63
N ASN A 71 -3.91 6.20 0.98
CA ASN A 71 -3.88 7.55 0.38
C ASN A 71 -2.74 7.74 -0.65
N VAL A 72 -2.44 6.70 -1.40
CA VAL A 72 -1.39 6.67 -2.42
C VAL A 72 -1.95 6.37 -3.80
N TYR A 73 -3.06 5.65 -3.86
CA TYR A 73 -3.65 5.17 -5.11
C TYR A 73 -3.88 6.31 -6.11
N HIS A 74 -4.33 7.48 -5.66
CA HIS A 74 -4.54 8.65 -6.50
C HIS A 74 -3.25 9.31 -7.03
N HIS A 75 -2.08 8.97 -6.49
CA HIS A 75 -0.78 9.43 -6.97
C HIS A 75 -0.17 8.51 -8.03
N LEU A 76 -0.65 7.26 -8.13
CA LEU A 76 -0.08 6.29 -9.05
C LEU A 76 -0.50 6.59 -10.49
N SER A 77 0.49 6.63 -11.39
CA SER A 77 0.26 6.66 -12.83
C SER A 77 0.05 5.24 -13.36
N ASN A 78 -0.76 5.08 -14.42
CA ASN A 78 -0.98 3.77 -15.06
C ASN A 78 -1.33 2.66 -14.06
N ARG A 79 -2.27 2.92 -13.16
CA ARG A 79 -2.59 2.07 -12.01
C ARG A 79 -2.86 0.61 -12.38
N VAL A 80 -3.61 0.36 -13.45
CA VAL A 80 -3.89 -1.01 -13.91
C VAL A 80 -2.59 -1.78 -14.19
N GLU A 81 -1.66 -1.20 -14.96
CA GLU A 81 -0.38 -1.83 -15.27
C GLU A 81 0.53 -1.95 -14.04
N TYR A 82 0.49 -0.95 -13.16
CA TYR A 82 1.22 -1.00 -11.89
C TYR A 82 0.78 -2.21 -11.06
N PHE A 83 -0.53 -2.40 -10.87
CA PHE A 83 -1.07 -3.51 -10.10
C PHE A 83 -0.93 -4.86 -10.82
N LYS A 84 -1.00 -4.91 -12.16
CA LYS A 84 -0.65 -6.13 -12.92
C LYS A 84 0.78 -6.59 -12.62
N THR A 85 1.72 -5.65 -12.57
CA THR A 85 3.13 -5.98 -12.29
C THR A 85 3.33 -6.45 -10.84
N LEU A 86 2.54 -5.94 -9.87
CA LEU A 86 2.59 -6.39 -8.47
C LEU A 86 2.24 -7.87 -8.27
N LYS A 87 1.57 -8.53 -9.22
CA LYS A 87 1.36 -9.99 -9.18
C LYS A 87 2.67 -10.78 -9.07
N GLY A 88 3.76 -10.24 -9.65
CA GLY A 88 5.08 -10.87 -9.60
C GLY A 88 5.66 -10.97 -8.19
N VAL A 89 5.31 -10.04 -7.30
CA VAL A 89 5.81 -9.97 -5.93
C VAL A 89 4.80 -10.42 -4.87
N LEU A 90 3.55 -10.71 -5.26
CA LEU A 90 2.52 -11.21 -4.36
C LEU A 90 2.51 -12.74 -4.34
N LYS A 91 2.37 -13.35 -3.16
CA LYS A 91 2.13 -14.79 -3.04
C LYS A 91 0.77 -15.18 -3.66
N PRO A 92 0.55 -16.42 -4.09
CA PRO A 92 -0.75 -16.87 -4.63
C PRO A 92 -1.92 -16.60 -3.66
N SER A 93 -1.73 -16.82 -2.36
CA SER A 93 -2.72 -16.54 -1.30
C SER A 93 -2.61 -15.11 -0.75
N GLY A 94 -1.76 -14.28 -1.34
CA GLY A 94 -1.51 -12.92 -0.88
C GLY A 94 -2.69 -11.98 -1.15
N ARG A 95 -2.73 -10.90 -0.41
CA ARG A 95 -3.80 -9.90 -0.48
C ARG A 95 -3.24 -8.50 -0.74
N ILE A 96 -4.07 -7.66 -1.34
CA ILE A 96 -3.80 -6.23 -1.46
C ILE A 96 -4.85 -5.46 -0.66
N SER A 97 -4.41 -4.62 0.26
CA SER A 97 -5.25 -3.74 1.07
C SER A 97 -5.09 -2.30 0.59
N ILE A 98 -6.18 -1.71 0.11
CA ILE A 98 -6.21 -0.32 -0.37
C ILE A 98 -7.14 0.49 0.52
N ILE A 99 -6.58 1.52 1.16
CA ILE A 99 -7.32 2.56 1.87
C ILE A 99 -7.16 3.86 1.08
N GLU A 100 -8.26 4.45 0.62
CA GLU A 100 -8.23 5.67 -0.18
C GLU A 100 -9.34 6.64 0.26
N TYR A 101 -9.11 7.93 0.09
CA TYR A 101 -10.10 8.94 0.38
C TYR A 101 -11.39 8.69 -0.40
N ARG A 102 -12.52 8.72 0.31
CA ARG A 102 -13.83 8.87 -0.32
C ARG A 102 -13.95 10.30 -0.85
N ARG A 103 -14.95 10.53 -1.72
CA ARG A 103 -15.28 11.86 -2.21
C ARG A 103 -15.39 12.84 -1.02
N GLY A 104 -14.30 13.51 -0.69
CA GLY A 104 -14.20 14.46 0.39
C GLY A 104 -14.62 15.86 -0.05
N GLY A 105 -14.74 16.81 0.91
CA GLY A 105 -15.24 18.16 0.72
C GLY A 105 -14.66 18.92 -0.48
N LEU A 106 -15.20 20.10 -0.75
CA LEU A 106 -14.94 20.94 -1.94
C LEU A 106 -13.44 21.05 -2.32
N PHE A 107 -12.55 21.08 -1.33
CA PHE A 107 -11.11 21.22 -1.53
C PHE A 107 -10.48 19.98 -2.19
N ARG A 108 -10.81 18.76 -1.75
CA ARG A 108 -10.28 17.51 -2.33
C ARG A 108 -10.83 17.26 -3.74
N ARG A 109 -12.06 17.68 -3.99
CA ARG A 109 -12.70 17.61 -5.31
C ARG A 109 -12.00 18.47 -6.34
N THR A 110 -11.49 19.64 -5.93
CA THR A 110 -10.83 20.61 -6.82
C THR A 110 -9.39 20.20 -7.16
N PHE A 111 -8.71 19.48 -6.28
CA PHE A 111 -7.30 19.11 -6.44
C PHE A 111 -7.06 17.63 -6.80
N GLY A 112 -8.10 16.84 -7.05
CA GLY A 112 -7.97 15.46 -7.54
C GLY A 112 -7.33 14.47 -6.55
N HIS A 113 -7.33 14.75 -5.25
CA HIS A 113 -6.71 13.91 -4.22
C HIS A 113 -7.64 12.79 -3.72
N TYR A 114 -8.32 12.12 -4.63
CA TYR A 114 -9.10 10.91 -4.31
C TYR A 114 -9.42 10.12 -5.59
N VAL A 115 -9.65 8.84 -5.44
CA VAL A 115 -10.21 7.96 -6.46
C VAL A 115 -11.45 7.28 -5.90
N PRO A 116 -12.61 7.34 -6.59
CA PRO A 116 -13.82 6.64 -6.13
C PRO A 116 -13.56 5.14 -5.93
N GLN A 117 -14.19 4.55 -4.90
CA GLN A 117 -14.02 3.13 -4.61
C GLN A 117 -14.45 2.24 -5.78
N GLU A 118 -15.48 2.64 -6.50
CA GLU A 118 -15.97 1.94 -7.69
C GLU A 118 -14.90 1.89 -8.79
N THR A 119 -14.20 3.01 -9.02
CA THR A 119 -13.09 3.09 -9.98
C THR A 119 -11.92 2.21 -9.52
N ILE A 120 -11.58 2.20 -8.22
CA ILE A 120 -10.55 1.31 -7.69
C ILE A 120 -10.92 -0.16 -7.95
N VAL A 121 -12.17 -0.54 -7.69
CA VAL A 121 -12.65 -1.91 -7.91
C VAL A 121 -12.57 -2.30 -9.40
N GLU A 122 -12.98 -1.40 -10.30
CA GLU A 122 -12.92 -1.61 -11.73
C GLU A 122 -11.48 -1.78 -12.24
N GLU A 123 -10.59 -0.84 -11.90
CA GLU A 123 -9.17 -0.88 -12.29
C GLU A 123 -8.43 -2.11 -11.70
N MET A 124 -8.75 -2.50 -10.46
CA MET A 124 -8.20 -3.71 -9.85
C MET A 124 -8.72 -4.98 -10.53
N GLY A 125 -10.00 -5.02 -10.95
CA GLY A 125 -10.55 -6.10 -11.78
C GLY A 125 -9.82 -6.21 -13.12
N GLU A 126 -9.61 -5.10 -13.84
CA GLU A 126 -8.81 -5.07 -15.06
C GLU A 126 -7.35 -5.52 -14.83
N ALA A 127 -6.81 -5.28 -13.65
CA ALA A 127 -5.49 -5.77 -13.25
C ALA A 127 -5.50 -7.26 -12.87
N GLY A 128 -6.68 -7.93 -12.81
CA GLY A 128 -6.87 -9.35 -12.50
C GLY A 128 -6.84 -9.64 -11.01
N TYR A 129 -7.51 -8.78 -10.24
CA TYR A 129 -7.79 -8.97 -8.84
C TYR A 129 -9.30 -8.93 -8.59
N GLN A 130 -9.76 -9.70 -7.63
CA GLN A 130 -11.15 -9.70 -7.16
C GLN A 130 -11.26 -9.13 -5.75
N VAL A 131 -12.38 -8.47 -5.48
CA VAL A 131 -12.68 -7.99 -4.13
C VAL A 131 -12.99 -9.16 -3.22
N THR A 132 -12.33 -9.21 -2.06
CA THR A 132 -12.64 -10.18 -1.01
C THR A 132 -13.38 -9.55 0.16
N GLU A 133 -13.03 -8.31 0.52
CA GLU A 133 -13.62 -7.63 1.67
C GLU A 133 -13.76 -6.12 1.40
N LYS A 134 -14.83 -5.53 1.92
CA LYS A 134 -15.03 -4.06 1.96
C LYS A 134 -15.40 -3.66 3.38
N TYR A 135 -14.80 -2.57 3.85
CA TYR A 135 -15.08 -2.02 5.16
C TYR A 135 -15.53 -0.56 5.04
N ASP A 136 -16.47 -0.14 5.89
CA ASP A 136 -17.09 1.19 5.89
C ASP A 136 -16.91 1.97 7.19
N PHE A 137 -16.19 1.39 8.17
CA PHE A 137 -15.98 2.02 9.48
C PHE A 137 -15.07 3.27 9.44
N LEU A 138 -14.42 3.55 8.31
CA LEU A 138 -13.64 4.77 8.12
C LEU A 138 -14.53 5.85 7.48
N PRO A 139 -14.86 6.95 8.19
CA PRO A 139 -15.85 7.91 7.70
C PRO A 139 -15.43 8.65 6.44
N GLU A 140 -14.12 8.90 6.26
CA GLU A 140 -13.58 9.66 5.13
C GLU A 140 -12.86 8.81 4.08
N GLN A 141 -12.70 7.51 4.31
CA GLN A 141 -11.92 6.62 3.45
C GLN A 141 -12.71 5.37 3.12
N SER A 142 -12.50 4.86 1.91
CA SER A 142 -12.85 3.49 1.55
C SER A 142 -11.74 2.56 1.98
N PHE A 143 -12.09 1.35 2.38
CA PHE A 143 -11.14 0.30 2.68
C PHE A 143 -11.58 -0.98 1.98
N THR A 144 -10.76 -1.45 1.04
CA THR A 144 -11.06 -2.63 0.22
C THR A 144 -9.87 -3.58 0.23
N ILE A 145 -10.15 -4.87 0.38
CA ILE A 145 -9.15 -5.94 0.27
C ILE A 145 -9.43 -6.73 -1.01
N PHE A 146 -8.34 -7.05 -1.69
CA PHE A 146 -8.33 -7.80 -2.95
C PHE A 146 -7.46 -9.03 -2.84
N SER A 147 -7.81 -10.08 -3.59
CA SER A 147 -6.96 -11.26 -3.89
C SER A 147 -6.74 -11.38 -5.39
N LEU A 148 -5.81 -12.22 -5.80
CA LEU A 148 -5.70 -12.62 -7.20
C LEU A 148 -7.01 -13.31 -7.63
N GLU A 149 -7.45 -13.07 -8.87
CA GLU A 149 -8.45 -13.91 -9.53
C GLU A 149 -7.86 -15.30 -9.76
N GLU A 150 -8.68 -16.35 -9.54
CA GLU A 150 -8.31 -17.75 -9.82
C GLU A 150 -8.26 -18.05 -11.32
#